data_a616332e8d951cb084c8501aeb03cf06
#
_entry.id   a616332e8d951cb084c8501aeb03cf06
#
_cell.length_a   1.000
_cell.length_b   1.000
_cell.length_c   1.000
_cell.angle_alpha   90.00
_cell.angle_beta   90.00
_cell.angle_gamma   90.00
#
_symmetry.space_group_name_H-M   'P 1'
#
loop_
_entity.id
_entity.type
_entity.pdbx_description
1 polymer ?
#
loop_
_entity_poly.entity_id
_entity_poly.type
_entity_poly.pdbx_seq_one_letter_code
_entity_poly.pdbx_strand_id
1 'polypeptide(L)'
;MIEGFDASLLIEINKEFFSGVVLDRNGLEGAIARPWTSVYGHEPFGTPWAKAGALFHAIASTQYFQEGNKRTAWVAAELLLNELGCDLKDLPVINYETFALSVATLTSWDAEKASEWYENNILTTSDKVDYCVLGIDSAIDYPAPGLWSGRGINAYSFEVAQFPIEHKIDCITRIKWREADAGTTPEFQFAVKGSDESHSSAFLIKAIIQGKEATVVARSGHAHHEGVMPVIYQYGLVLEILGPGIATIEVSCDGVKLRELPVAIHEAVNVDELSAQSFV
;
A
#
# COMPACT_ATOMS: atom_id res chain seq x y z
N MET A 1 -3.10 -15.90 19.95
CA MET A 1 -1.91 -16.58 19.37
C MET A 1 -2.40 -17.34 18.14
N ILE A 2 -1.62 -17.40 17.10
CA ILE A 2 -1.98 -18.09 15.85
C ILE A 2 -1.83 -19.60 16.07
N GLU A 3 -2.81 -20.39 15.60
CA GLU A 3 -2.77 -21.83 15.71
C GLU A 3 -1.60 -22.41 14.92
N GLY A 4 -0.83 -23.30 15.51
CA GLY A 4 0.36 -23.88 14.88
C GLY A 4 1.63 -23.04 14.91
N PHE A 5 1.57 -21.79 15.39
CA PHE A 5 2.75 -20.94 15.57
C PHE A 5 3.39 -21.20 16.94
N ASP A 6 4.19 -22.24 17.04
CA ASP A 6 4.77 -22.76 18.27
C ASP A 6 6.26 -23.11 18.15
N ALA A 7 6.85 -23.61 19.22
CA ALA A 7 8.26 -23.99 19.23
C ALA A 7 8.60 -25.12 18.23
N SER A 8 7.65 -25.98 17.89
CA SER A 8 7.85 -27.06 16.93
C SER A 8 8.04 -26.50 15.53
N LEU A 9 7.23 -25.51 15.14
CA LEU A 9 7.38 -24.79 13.89
C LEU A 9 8.77 -24.12 13.78
N LEU A 10 9.23 -23.45 14.83
CA LEU A 10 10.51 -22.76 14.80
C LEU A 10 11.70 -23.76 14.75
N ILE A 11 11.54 -24.93 15.36
CA ILE A 11 12.53 -26.01 15.25
C ILE A 11 12.59 -26.54 13.81
N GLU A 12 11.46 -26.73 13.14
CA GLU A 12 11.43 -27.14 11.73
C GLU A 12 12.04 -26.07 10.83
N ILE A 13 11.71 -24.79 11.03
CA ILE A 13 12.37 -23.67 10.32
C ILE A 13 13.90 -23.71 10.51
N ASN A 14 14.37 -23.93 11.73
CA ASN A 14 15.81 -24.02 11.99
C ASN A 14 16.46 -25.22 11.28
N LYS A 15 15.77 -26.37 11.21
CA LYS A 15 16.25 -27.58 10.53
C LYS A 15 16.44 -27.41 9.02
N GLU A 16 15.70 -26.52 8.39
CA GLU A 16 15.89 -26.21 6.96
C GLU A 16 17.31 -25.68 6.65
N PHE A 17 17.96 -25.06 7.63
CA PHE A 17 19.25 -24.42 7.45
C PHE A 17 20.37 -24.99 8.35
N PHE A 18 20.01 -25.59 9.50
CA PHE A 18 20.93 -26.02 10.55
C PHE A 18 20.49 -27.36 11.19
N SER A 19 21.00 -27.64 12.37
CA SER A 19 20.76 -28.93 13.06
C SER A 19 19.41 -29.03 13.80
N GLY A 20 18.73 -27.90 14.05
CA GLY A 20 17.52 -27.86 14.88
C GLY A 20 17.76 -28.10 16.37
N VAL A 21 19.03 -28.09 16.84
CA VAL A 21 19.36 -28.31 18.25
C VAL A 21 18.97 -27.12 19.08
N VAL A 22 18.01 -27.32 20.00
CA VAL A 22 17.50 -26.30 20.92
C VAL A 22 18.31 -26.36 22.22
N LEU A 23 18.84 -25.23 22.65
CA LEU A 23 19.57 -25.07 23.91
C LEU A 23 18.64 -24.69 25.07
N ASP A 24 17.63 -23.85 24.79
CA ASP A 24 16.62 -23.41 25.77
C ASP A 24 15.22 -23.42 25.17
N ARG A 25 14.49 -24.53 25.40
CA ARG A 25 13.13 -24.68 24.87
C ARG A 25 12.12 -23.75 25.58
N ASN A 26 12.25 -23.61 26.90
CA ASN A 26 11.30 -22.77 27.67
C ASN A 26 11.48 -21.30 27.30
N GLY A 27 12.72 -20.85 27.13
CA GLY A 27 13.02 -19.51 26.65
C GLY A 27 12.46 -19.25 25.25
N LEU A 28 12.59 -20.23 24.33
CA LEU A 28 12.02 -20.16 22.99
C LEU A 28 10.49 -20.04 23.02
N GLU A 29 9.81 -20.82 23.83
CA GLU A 29 8.35 -20.71 24.04
C GLU A 29 7.94 -19.35 24.59
N GLY A 30 8.73 -18.80 25.52
CA GLY A 30 8.55 -17.44 26.03
C GLY A 30 8.73 -16.36 24.96
N ALA A 31 9.73 -16.53 24.08
CA ALA A 31 9.97 -15.63 22.94
C ALA A 31 8.78 -15.62 21.95
N ILE A 32 8.23 -16.79 21.65
CA ILE A 32 7.05 -16.95 20.79
C ILE A 32 5.80 -16.32 21.42
N ALA A 33 5.65 -16.42 22.72
CA ALA A 33 4.50 -15.82 23.43
C ALA A 33 4.59 -14.29 23.54
N ARG A 34 5.80 -13.70 23.48
CA ARG A 34 6.05 -12.28 23.71
C ARG A 34 5.19 -11.34 22.85
N PRO A 35 4.98 -11.56 21.52
CA PRO A 35 4.12 -10.70 20.69
C PRO A 35 2.67 -10.57 21.18
N TRP A 36 2.22 -11.53 21.99
CA TRP A 36 0.84 -11.62 22.49
C TRP A 36 0.70 -11.22 23.96
N THR A 37 1.78 -10.69 24.55
CA THR A 37 1.77 -10.28 25.94
C THR A 37 0.82 -9.11 26.15
N SER A 38 -0.03 -9.19 27.17
CA SER A 38 -0.88 -8.10 27.63
C SER A 38 -0.49 -7.74 29.07
N VAL A 39 -0.33 -6.45 29.33
CA VAL A 39 0.00 -5.92 30.66
C VAL A 39 -1.12 -4.98 31.08
N TYR A 40 -1.90 -5.36 32.09
CA TYR A 40 -3.07 -4.62 32.57
C TYR A 40 -4.09 -4.26 31.46
N GLY A 41 -4.26 -5.16 30.46
CA GLY A 41 -5.17 -4.95 29.34
C GLY A 41 -4.59 -4.09 28.20
N HIS A 42 -3.35 -3.65 28.34
CA HIS A 42 -2.61 -2.98 27.27
C HIS A 42 -1.75 -4.00 26.52
N GLU A 43 -1.87 -4.04 25.19
CA GLU A 43 -1.03 -4.85 24.32
C GLU A 43 0.12 -3.98 23.76
N PRO A 44 1.35 -4.12 24.28
CA PRO A 44 2.48 -3.31 23.83
C PRO A 44 2.84 -3.55 22.35
N PHE A 45 2.45 -4.71 21.81
CA PHE A 45 2.68 -5.09 20.43
C PHE A 45 1.33 -5.25 19.71
N GLY A 46 0.55 -4.17 19.60
CA GLY A 46 -0.81 -4.19 19.06
C GLY A 46 -0.90 -4.37 17.53
N THR A 47 0.15 -4.00 16.79
CA THR A 47 0.17 -4.06 15.32
C THR A 47 0.92 -5.28 14.80
N PRO A 48 0.68 -5.75 13.54
CA PRO A 48 1.42 -6.84 12.94
C PRO A 48 2.94 -6.65 12.97
N TRP A 49 3.42 -5.45 12.59
CA TRP A 49 4.85 -5.13 12.57
C TRP A 49 5.45 -5.06 13.98
N ALA A 50 4.69 -4.58 14.98
CA ALA A 50 5.14 -4.60 16.36
C ALA A 50 5.29 -6.02 16.88
N LYS A 51 4.36 -6.93 16.53
CA LYS A 51 4.43 -8.35 16.86
C LYS A 51 5.63 -9.02 16.20
N ALA A 52 5.89 -8.74 14.91
CA ALA A 52 7.03 -9.27 14.19
C ALA A 52 8.37 -8.78 14.76
N GLY A 53 8.47 -7.49 15.05
CA GLY A 53 9.66 -6.89 15.68
C GLY A 53 9.96 -7.47 17.06
N ALA A 54 8.93 -7.67 17.89
CA ALA A 54 9.05 -8.29 19.21
C ALA A 54 9.53 -9.73 19.12
N LEU A 55 8.97 -10.53 18.19
CA LEU A 55 9.37 -11.91 17.94
C LEU A 55 10.81 -11.98 17.44
N PHE A 56 11.11 -11.20 16.40
CA PHE A 56 12.44 -11.16 15.80
C PHE A 56 13.51 -10.81 16.84
N HIS A 57 13.29 -9.72 17.59
CA HIS A 57 14.20 -9.28 18.62
C HIS A 57 14.43 -10.37 19.67
N ALA A 58 13.34 -10.99 20.18
CA ALA A 58 13.44 -12.01 21.22
C ALA A 58 14.30 -13.21 20.79
N ILE A 59 14.21 -13.64 19.54
CA ILE A 59 14.94 -14.80 19.03
C ILE A 59 16.34 -14.43 18.56
N ALA A 60 16.50 -13.30 17.83
CA ALA A 60 17.77 -12.90 17.23
C ALA A 60 18.81 -12.42 18.26
N SER A 61 18.35 -11.80 19.37
CA SER A 61 19.21 -11.31 20.44
C SER A 61 19.59 -12.37 21.50
N THR A 62 19.06 -13.59 21.37
CA THR A 62 19.24 -14.67 22.34
C THR A 62 19.70 -15.95 21.65
N GLN A 63 20.30 -16.87 22.40
CA GLN A 63 20.79 -18.14 21.88
C GLN A 63 19.87 -19.30 22.30
N TYR A 64 18.70 -19.41 21.71
CA TYR A 64 17.79 -20.54 21.91
C TYR A 64 18.18 -21.78 21.12
N PHE A 65 18.79 -21.59 19.94
CA PHE A 65 19.36 -22.66 19.13
C PHE A 65 20.88 -22.63 19.21
N GLN A 66 21.49 -23.79 19.01
CA GLN A 66 22.95 -23.88 18.91
C GLN A 66 23.50 -23.00 17.78
N GLU A 67 22.78 -22.97 16.65
CA GLU A 67 23.10 -22.17 15.47
C GLU A 67 21.83 -21.63 14.83
N GLY A 68 21.97 -20.58 13.99
CA GLY A 68 20.89 -20.11 13.14
C GLY A 68 19.84 -19.21 13.79
N ASN A 69 20.04 -18.73 15.03
CA ASN A 69 19.03 -17.91 15.72
C ASN A 69 18.55 -16.71 14.89
N LYS A 70 19.44 -15.96 14.23
CA LYS A 70 19.07 -14.79 13.40
C LYS A 70 18.24 -15.21 12.18
N ARG A 71 18.60 -16.30 11.50
CA ARG A 71 17.88 -16.78 10.31
C ARG A 71 16.53 -17.36 10.68
N THR A 72 16.45 -18.12 11.75
CA THR A 72 15.18 -18.62 12.30
C THR A 72 14.26 -17.47 12.72
N ALA A 73 14.82 -16.45 13.40
CA ALA A 73 14.09 -15.24 13.77
C ALA A 73 13.50 -14.52 12.55
N TRP A 74 14.29 -14.42 11.47
CA TRP A 74 13.86 -13.78 10.23
C TRP A 74 12.66 -14.52 9.62
N VAL A 75 12.81 -15.81 9.35
CA VAL A 75 11.75 -16.61 8.72
C VAL A 75 10.49 -16.65 9.60
N ALA A 76 10.65 -16.78 10.92
CA ALA A 76 9.53 -16.79 11.84
C ALA A 76 8.77 -15.44 11.85
N ALA A 77 9.48 -14.31 11.83
CA ALA A 77 8.86 -12.99 11.79
C ALA A 77 8.15 -12.70 10.45
N GLU A 78 8.74 -13.15 9.34
CA GLU A 78 8.12 -13.04 8.01
C GLU A 78 6.85 -13.89 7.91
N LEU A 79 6.89 -15.15 8.38
CA LEU A 79 5.69 -15.99 8.46
C LEU A 79 4.61 -15.37 9.34
N LEU A 80 5.00 -14.80 10.49
CA LEU A 80 4.04 -14.13 11.38
C LEU A 80 3.39 -12.92 10.69
N LEU A 81 4.14 -12.11 9.94
CA LEU A 81 3.59 -11.00 9.18
C LEU A 81 2.60 -11.49 8.13
N ASN A 82 2.95 -12.53 7.37
CA ASN A 82 2.09 -13.10 6.33
C ASN A 82 0.78 -13.62 6.91
N GLU A 83 0.83 -14.34 8.05
CA GLU A 83 -0.36 -14.81 8.76
C GLU A 83 -1.25 -13.65 9.29
N LEU A 84 -0.64 -12.48 9.54
CA LEU A 84 -1.34 -11.27 9.95
C LEU A 84 -1.74 -10.37 8.75
N GLY A 85 -1.60 -10.87 7.51
CA GLY A 85 -1.99 -10.17 6.29
C GLY A 85 -1.03 -9.06 5.84
N CYS A 86 0.22 -9.09 6.32
CA CYS A 86 1.25 -8.11 5.95
C CYS A 86 2.39 -8.79 5.20
N ASP A 87 2.89 -8.12 4.17
CA ASP A 87 4.05 -8.53 3.38
C ASP A 87 5.18 -7.51 3.53
N LEU A 88 6.42 -7.97 3.40
CA LEU A 88 7.58 -7.09 3.32
C LEU A 88 7.84 -6.62 1.90
N LYS A 89 8.41 -5.44 1.76
CA LYS A 89 8.98 -4.94 0.50
C LYS A 89 10.13 -5.85 0.07
N ASP A 90 10.31 -5.99 -1.24
CA ASP A 90 11.48 -6.66 -1.78
C ASP A 90 12.71 -5.75 -1.63
N LEU A 91 13.52 -6.05 -0.62
CA LEU A 91 14.72 -5.29 -0.28
C LEU A 91 15.98 -6.09 -0.68
N PRO A 92 17.08 -5.39 -1.00
CA PRO A 92 18.38 -6.04 -1.16
C PRO A 92 18.77 -6.87 0.07
N VAL A 93 19.35 -8.04 -0.15
CA VAL A 93 19.74 -8.99 0.92
C VAL A 93 20.60 -8.33 2.01
N ILE A 94 21.45 -7.38 1.63
CA ILE A 94 22.30 -6.65 2.58
C ILE A 94 21.50 -5.87 3.63
N ASN A 95 20.30 -5.40 3.30
CA ASN A 95 19.42 -4.69 4.24
C ASN A 95 18.94 -5.63 5.34
N TYR A 96 18.54 -6.85 4.96
CA TYR A 96 18.13 -7.89 5.92
C TYR A 96 19.27 -8.35 6.81
N GLU A 97 20.47 -8.57 6.23
CA GLU A 97 21.65 -8.98 6.98
C GLU A 97 22.08 -7.90 7.96
N THR A 98 22.09 -6.63 7.53
CA THR A 98 22.46 -5.49 8.38
C THR A 98 21.48 -5.33 9.53
N PHE A 99 20.18 -5.44 9.27
CA PHE A 99 19.15 -5.40 10.29
C PHE A 99 19.33 -6.53 11.31
N ALA A 100 19.42 -7.78 10.83
CA ALA A 100 19.55 -8.95 11.68
C ALA A 100 20.83 -8.90 12.55
N LEU A 101 21.94 -8.41 11.98
CA LEU A 101 23.18 -8.23 12.72
C LEU A 101 23.05 -7.12 13.78
N SER A 102 22.43 -6.00 13.44
CA SER A 102 22.23 -4.88 14.36
C SER A 102 21.40 -5.29 15.58
N VAL A 103 20.29 -5.98 15.39
CA VAL A 103 19.45 -6.48 16.48
C VAL A 103 20.21 -7.49 17.37
N ALA A 104 21.01 -8.35 16.76
CA ALA A 104 21.73 -9.40 17.51
C ALA A 104 22.95 -8.88 18.29
N THR A 105 23.53 -7.75 17.90
CA THR A 105 24.82 -7.30 18.45
C THR A 105 24.80 -5.94 19.14
N LEU A 106 23.86 -5.07 18.82
CA LEU A 106 23.80 -3.71 19.33
C LEU A 106 22.74 -3.58 20.42
N THR A 107 23.14 -3.24 21.62
CA THR A 107 22.22 -3.00 22.76
C THR A 107 21.26 -1.83 22.54
N SER A 108 21.52 -0.98 21.54
CA SER A 108 20.63 0.11 21.14
C SER A 108 19.46 -0.34 20.26
N TRP A 109 19.46 -1.60 19.82
CA TRP A 109 18.37 -2.21 19.05
C TRP A 109 17.53 -3.08 19.98
N ASP A 110 16.41 -2.53 20.40
CA ASP A 110 15.39 -3.22 21.19
C ASP A 110 14.20 -3.67 20.31
N ALA A 111 13.16 -4.18 20.96
CA ALA A 111 11.97 -4.64 20.25
C ALA A 111 11.22 -3.48 19.55
N GLU A 112 11.29 -2.25 20.09
CA GLU A 112 10.64 -1.08 19.51
C GLU A 112 11.31 -0.68 18.20
N LYS A 113 12.63 -0.55 18.17
CA LYS A 113 13.38 -0.29 16.94
C LYS A 113 13.27 -1.40 15.90
N ALA A 114 13.20 -2.66 16.33
CA ALA A 114 12.93 -3.74 15.42
C ALA A 114 11.52 -3.62 14.82
N SER A 115 10.53 -3.20 15.62
CA SER A 115 9.17 -2.94 15.14
C SER A 115 9.10 -1.78 14.16
N GLU A 116 9.78 -0.67 14.44
CA GLU A 116 9.90 0.48 13.52
C GLU A 116 10.53 0.08 12.18
N TRP A 117 11.55 -0.79 12.21
CA TRP A 117 12.16 -1.29 10.98
C TRP A 117 11.15 -2.07 10.14
N TYR A 118 10.37 -2.98 10.76
CA TYR A 118 9.31 -3.71 10.05
C TYR A 118 8.23 -2.76 9.52
N GLU A 119 7.76 -1.80 10.32
CA GLU A 119 6.77 -0.79 9.92
C GLU A 119 7.19 -0.04 8.64
N ASN A 120 8.44 0.41 8.58
CA ASN A 120 8.98 1.14 7.43
C ASN A 120 9.17 0.26 6.17
N ASN A 121 9.21 -1.05 6.34
CA ASN A 121 9.47 -2.00 5.26
C ASN A 121 8.27 -2.91 4.93
N ILE A 122 7.12 -2.70 5.53
CA ILE A 122 5.88 -3.36 5.10
C ILE A 122 5.45 -2.82 3.74
N LEU A 123 5.00 -3.75 2.88
CA LEU A 123 4.43 -3.43 1.58
C LEU A 123 3.06 -2.78 1.79
N THR A 124 2.96 -1.52 1.41
CA THR A 124 1.68 -0.78 1.48
C THR A 124 0.89 -0.93 0.19
N THR A 125 -0.40 -0.58 0.21
CA THR A 125 -1.22 -0.54 -1.01
C THR A 125 -0.61 0.39 -2.06
N SER A 126 0.05 1.47 -1.65
CA SER A 126 0.74 2.39 -2.58
C SER A 126 1.90 1.72 -3.33
N ASP A 127 2.62 0.80 -2.70
CA ASP A 127 3.71 0.05 -3.31
C ASP A 127 3.20 -1.00 -4.32
N LYS A 128 1.94 -1.46 -4.15
CA LYS A 128 1.26 -2.40 -5.06
C LYS A 128 0.69 -1.72 -6.31
N VAL A 129 0.69 -0.38 -6.39
CA VAL A 129 0.09 0.36 -7.51
C VAL A 129 1.03 0.38 -8.73
N ASP A 130 0.58 -0.23 -9.83
CA ASP A 130 1.26 -0.14 -11.12
C ASP A 130 1.11 1.26 -11.73
N TYR A 131 -0.12 1.72 -11.78
CA TYR A 131 -0.46 3.06 -12.26
C TYR A 131 -1.78 3.55 -11.64
N CYS A 132 -1.90 4.87 -11.58
CA CYS A 132 -3.12 5.59 -11.27
C CYS A 132 -3.16 6.81 -12.18
N VAL A 133 -4.14 6.88 -13.07
CA VAL A 133 -4.21 7.89 -14.15
C VAL A 133 -5.62 8.43 -14.29
N LEU A 134 -5.73 9.63 -14.83
CA LEU A 134 -7.00 10.22 -15.23
C LEU A 134 -7.23 9.96 -16.73
N GLY A 135 -8.49 9.77 -17.11
CA GLY A 135 -8.90 9.56 -18.49
C GLY A 135 -10.27 10.14 -18.75
N ILE A 136 -10.59 10.28 -20.05
CA ILE A 136 -11.89 10.68 -20.52
C ILE A 136 -12.45 9.49 -21.31
N ASP A 137 -13.73 9.15 -21.09
CA ASP A 137 -14.40 8.05 -21.79
C ASP A 137 -13.62 6.72 -21.70
N SER A 138 -13.27 6.30 -20.51
CA SER A 138 -12.60 5.03 -20.31
C SER A 138 -13.57 3.87 -20.15
N ALA A 139 -13.16 2.69 -20.60
CA ALA A 139 -13.89 1.45 -20.43
C ALA A 139 -12.94 0.29 -20.14
N ILE A 140 -13.36 -0.59 -19.24
CA ILE A 140 -12.65 -1.87 -19.00
C ILE A 140 -13.13 -2.85 -20.06
N ASP A 141 -12.21 -3.34 -20.87
CA ASP A 141 -12.51 -4.30 -21.94
C ASP A 141 -12.72 -5.71 -21.37
N TYR A 142 -13.93 -6.24 -21.54
CA TYR A 142 -14.25 -7.65 -21.33
C TYR A 142 -14.22 -8.39 -22.68
N PRO A 143 -13.60 -9.58 -22.77
CA PRO A 143 -13.32 -10.56 -21.71
C PRO A 143 -11.85 -10.62 -21.25
N ALA A 144 -10.99 -9.72 -21.64
CA ALA A 144 -9.58 -9.76 -21.25
C ALA A 144 -9.35 -8.99 -19.94
N PRO A 145 -9.36 -9.65 -18.77
CA PRO A 145 -9.13 -8.99 -17.49
C PRO A 145 -7.74 -8.36 -17.48
N GLY A 146 -7.68 -7.09 -17.15
CA GLY A 146 -6.44 -6.32 -17.10
C GLY A 146 -6.16 -5.45 -18.32
N LEU A 147 -7.07 -5.43 -19.29
CA LEU A 147 -7.07 -4.47 -20.39
C LEU A 147 -8.17 -3.42 -20.18
N TRP A 148 -7.85 -2.20 -20.54
CA TRP A 148 -8.81 -1.10 -20.61
C TRP A 148 -8.48 -0.22 -21.81
N SER A 149 -9.50 0.44 -22.34
CA SER A 149 -9.38 1.43 -23.40
C SER A 149 -9.88 2.77 -22.89
N GLY A 150 -9.35 3.86 -23.40
CA GLY A 150 -9.79 5.19 -23.02
C GLY A 150 -9.25 6.25 -23.94
N ARG A 151 -9.92 7.40 -23.97
CA ARG A 151 -9.47 8.63 -24.62
C ARG A 151 -8.90 9.57 -23.56
N GLY A 152 -8.01 10.49 -23.99
CA GLY A 152 -7.47 11.51 -23.12
C GLY A 152 -6.79 10.95 -21.88
N ILE A 153 -6.05 9.84 -22.02
CA ILE A 153 -5.25 9.27 -20.94
C ILE A 153 -4.22 10.28 -20.49
N ASN A 154 -4.05 10.42 -19.17
CA ASN A 154 -3.27 11.49 -18.56
C ASN A 154 -3.81 12.89 -18.91
N ALA A 155 -5.14 13.02 -18.87
CA ALA A 155 -5.82 14.31 -19.07
C ALA A 155 -5.59 15.22 -17.86
N TYR A 156 -4.45 15.89 -17.84
CA TYR A 156 -4.08 16.82 -16.77
C TYR A 156 -4.43 18.27 -17.09
N SER A 157 -5.04 18.55 -18.26
CA SER A 157 -5.39 19.89 -18.71
C SER A 157 -6.69 19.90 -19.48
N PHE A 158 -7.59 20.83 -19.13
CA PHE A 158 -8.88 21.05 -19.78
C PHE A 158 -9.03 22.52 -20.15
N GLU A 159 -9.56 22.78 -21.36
CA GLU A 159 -10.02 24.09 -21.77
C GLU A 159 -11.54 24.15 -21.60
N VAL A 160 -12.03 25.15 -20.90
CA VAL A 160 -13.42 25.34 -20.55
C VAL A 160 -13.91 26.69 -21.08
N ALA A 161 -14.92 26.66 -21.92
CA ALA A 161 -15.45 27.86 -22.54
C ALA A 161 -16.32 28.72 -21.61
N GLN A 162 -16.88 28.12 -20.54
CA GLN A 162 -17.77 28.81 -19.64
C GLN A 162 -17.76 28.15 -18.26
N PHE A 163 -17.79 28.95 -17.20
CA PHE A 163 -17.91 28.52 -15.80
C PHE A 163 -19.23 28.99 -15.20
N PRO A 164 -19.84 28.24 -14.24
CA PRO A 164 -19.42 26.91 -13.78
C PRO A 164 -19.77 25.82 -14.77
N ILE A 165 -19.04 24.69 -14.71
CA ILE A 165 -19.31 23.50 -15.53
C ILE A 165 -19.12 22.21 -14.72
N GLU A 166 -19.92 21.21 -15.03
CA GLU A 166 -19.69 19.85 -14.60
C GLU A 166 -18.88 19.10 -15.66
N HIS A 167 -17.78 18.49 -15.25
CA HIS A 167 -16.93 17.71 -16.11
C HIS A 167 -16.75 16.30 -15.54
N LYS A 168 -16.96 15.30 -16.41
CA LYS A 168 -16.70 13.90 -16.03
C LYS A 168 -15.30 13.50 -16.40
N ILE A 169 -14.64 12.86 -15.45
CA ILE A 169 -13.31 12.30 -15.62
C ILE A 169 -13.26 10.93 -14.96
N ASP A 170 -12.56 9.99 -15.56
CA ASP A 170 -12.36 8.67 -14.98
C ASP A 170 -11.00 8.60 -14.30
N CYS A 171 -10.97 8.04 -13.10
CA CYS A 171 -9.75 7.63 -12.44
C CYS A 171 -9.58 6.13 -12.61
N ILE A 172 -8.48 5.70 -13.23
CA ILE A 172 -8.17 4.31 -13.49
C ILE A 172 -6.94 3.94 -12.68
N THR A 173 -7.09 2.99 -11.78
CA THR A 173 -6.02 2.51 -10.91
C THR A 173 -5.82 1.02 -11.11
N ARG A 174 -4.59 0.59 -11.39
CA ARG A 174 -4.21 -0.81 -11.42
C ARG A 174 -3.39 -1.16 -10.21
N ILE A 175 -3.86 -2.14 -9.44
CA ILE A 175 -3.20 -2.63 -8.23
C ILE A 175 -2.84 -4.09 -8.41
N LYS A 176 -1.62 -4.46 -8.02
CA LYS A 176 -1.14 -5.84 -7.97
C LYS A 176 -1.46 -6.43 -6.61
N TRP A 177 -2.59 -7.11 -6.51
CA TRP A 177 -2.96 -7.83 -5.29
C TRP A 177 -2.22 -9.15 -5.20
N ARG A 178 -1.93 -9.61 -4.00
CA ARG A 178 -1.41 -10.95 -3.74
C ARG A 178 -2.54 -11.91 -3.40
N GLU A 179 -2.25 -13.20 -3.42
CA GLU A 179 -3.23 -14.24 -3.05
C GLU A 179 -3.75 -14.04 -1.61
N ALA A 180 -2.89 -13.56 -0.71
CA ALA A 180 -3.25 -13.23 0.66
C ALA A 180 -4.28 -12.08 0.79
N ASP A 181 -4.37 -11.20 -0.22
CA ASP A 181 -5.35 -10.11 -0.27
C ASP A 181 -6.73 -10.59 -0.78
N ALA A 182 -6.87 -11.87 -1.14
CA ALA A 182 -8.11 -12.41 -1.69
C ALA A 182 -9.29 -12.26 -0.72
N GLY A 183 -10.43 -11.82 -1.25
CA GLY A 183 -11.63 -11.58 -0.46
C GLY A 183 -11.72 -10.20 0.19
N THR A 184 -10.66 -9.38 0.10
CA THR A 184 -10.72 -7.98 0.56
C THR A 184 -11.52 -7.11 -0.41
N THR A 185 -12.18 -6.08 0.12
CA THR A 185 -12.87 -5.06 -0.68
C THR A 185 -12.19 -3.72 -0.40
N PRO A 186 -11.29 -3.28 -1.29
CA PRO A 186 -10.55 -2.04 -1.08
C PRO A 186 -11.48 -0.83 -1.15
N GLU A 187 -11.34 0.10 -0.20
CA GLU A 187 -12.11 1.34 -0.13
C GLU A 187 -11.30 2.48 -0.73
N PHE A 188 -11.76 3.01 -1.87
CA PHE A 188 -11.13 4.16 -2.51
C PHE A 188 -11.74 5.47 -2.03
N GLN A 189 -10.89 6.44 -1.76
CA GLN A 189 -11.26 7.78 -1.38
C GLN A 189 -10.60 8.80 -2.31
N PHE A 190 -11.35 9.83 -2.69
CA PHE A 190 -10.90 10.90 -3.56
C PHE A 190 -11.10 12.23 -2.86
N ALA A 191 -10.02 13.01 -2.77
CA ALA A 191 -10.05 14.36 -2.24
C ALA A 191 -9.52 15.33 -3.29
N VAL A 192 -10.19 16.48 -3.44
CA VAL A 192 -9.74 17.53 -4.35
C VAL A 192 -9.21 18.70 -3.54
N LYS A 193 -7.99 19.11 -3.86
CA LYS A 193 -7.30 20.25 -3.22
C LYS A 193 -6.99 21.31 -4.26
N GLY A 194 -7.26 22.57 -3.98
CA GLY A 194 -6.80 23.70 -4.78
C GLY A 194 -5.29 23.91 -4.58
N SER A 195 -4.61 24.46 -5.57
CA SER A 195 -3.15 24.66 -5.55
C SER A 195 -2.68 25.83 -4.68
N ASP A 196 -3.58 26.66 -4.17
CA ASP A 196 -3.22 27.89 -3.49
C ASP A 196 -4.09 28.12 -2.24
N GLU A 197 -3.51 27.90 -1.05
CA GLU A 197 -4.16 28.20 0.23
C GLU A 197 -4.44 29.70 0.41
N SER A 198 -3.75 30.57 -0.35
CA SER A 198 -3.89 32.02 -0.28
C SER A 198 -5.07 32.60 -1.07
N HIS A 199 -5.66 31.81 -1.97
CA HIS A 199 -6.83 32.20 -2.79
C HIS A 199 -8.03 31.28 -2.58
N SER A 200 -8.39 31.07 -1.33
CA SER A 200 -9.42 30.11 -0.90
C SER A 200 -10.86 30.39 -1.38
N SER A 201 -11.08 31.40 -2.21
CA SER A 201 -12.43 31.77 -2.65
C SER A 201 -12.79 31.40 -4.10
N ALA A 202 -11.85 30.90 -4.92
CA ALA A 202 -12.10 30.72 -6.35
C ALA A 202 -12.15 29.27 -6.84
N PHE A 203 -11.80 28.29 -6.01
CA PHE A 203 -11.71 26.90 -6.47
C PHE A 203 -12.49 25.95 -5.57
N LEU A 204 -13.73 25.66 -5.92
CA LEU A 204 -14.50 24.56 -5.35
C LEU A 204 -14.73 23.51 -6.45
N ILE A 205 -13.94 22.43 -6.40
CA ILE A 205 -14.26 21.22 -7.16
C ILE A 205 -14.90 20.25 -6.17
N LYS A 206 -16.14 19.87 -6.40
CA LYS A 206 -16.77 18.77 -5.69
C LYS A 206 -16.65 17.52 -6.54
N ALA A 207 -16.04 16.48 -6.00
CA ALA A 207 -16.04 15.18 -6.63
C ALA A 207 -17.23 14.35 -6.12
N ILE A 208 -18.09 13.93 -7.03
CA ILE A 208 -19.14 12.94 -6.77
C ILE A 208 -18.62 11.61 -7.32
N ILE A 209 -18.41 10.66 -6.45
CA ILE A 209 -17.89 9.34 -6.82
C ILE A 209 -19.05 8.52 -7.38
N GLN A 210 -18.92 8.05 -8.61
CA GLN A 210 -19.78 7.05 -9.22
C GLN A 210 -18.95 5.82 -9.53
N GLY A 211 -18.83 4.90 -8.59
CA GLY A 211 -18.03 3.68 -8.76
C GLY A 211 -18.76 2.45 -8.25
N LYS A 212 -18.38 1.30 -8.80
CA LYS A 212 -18.80 0.00 -8.29
C LYS A 212 -17.69 -0.53 -7.38
N GLU A 213 -18.06 -0.94 -6.19
CA GLU A 213 -17.16 -1.71 -5.33
C GLU A 213 -16.77 -3.01 -6.06
N ALA A 214 -15.47 -3.21 -6.22
CA ALA A 214 -14.92 -4.43 -6.76
C ALA A 214 -14.24 -5.21 -5.64
N THR A 215 -14.70 -6.43 -5.39
CA THR A 215 -14.05 -7.33 -4.45
C THR A 215 -12.86 -8.00 -5.12
N VAL A 216 -11.75 -8.11 -4.40
CA VAL A 216 -10.58 -8.87 -4.85
C VAL A 216 -10.92 -10.35 -4.81
N VAL A 217 -11.03 -10.97 -5.97
CA VAL A 217 -11.38 -12.38 -6.11
C VAL A 217 -10.12 -13.16 -6.49
N ALA A 218 -9.71 -14.10 -5.63
CA ALA A 218 -8.68 -15.06 -5.99
C ALA A 218 -9.19 -15.95 -7.14
N ARG A 219 -8.56 -15.89 -8.30
CA ARG A 219 -8.84 -16.80 -9.40
C ARG A 219 -7.90 -17.99 -9.29
N SER A 220 -8.41 -19.10 -8.77
CA SER A 220 -7.72 -20.40 -8.88
C SER A 220 -7.59 -20.78 -10.36
N GLY A 221 -6.39 -21.00 -10.84
CA GLY A 221 -6.14 -21.63 -12.15
C GLY A 221 -5.34 -20.83 -13.18
N HIS A 222 -5.01 -19.58 -12.95
CA HIS A 222 -4.04 -18.88 -13.78
C HIS A 222 -2.79 -18.63 -12.95
N ALA A 223 -1.76 -19.43 -13.20
CA ALA A 223 -0.40 -19.20 -12.68
C ALA A 223 0.10 -17.88 -13.28
N HIS A 224 -0.26 -16.77 -12.66
CA HIS A 224 0.50 -15.55 -12.84
C HIS A 224 1.81 -15.74 -12.09
N HIS A 225 2.92 -15.39 -12.72
CA HIS A 225 4.20 -15.36 -12.08
C HIS A 225 4.06 -14.74 -10.68
N GLU A 226 4.45 -15.51 -9.64
CA GLU A 226 4.58 -15.06 -8.26
C GLU A 226 3.29 -14.79 -7.45
N GLY A 227 2.14 -15.38 -7.80
CA GLY A 227 0.91 -15.23 -7.00
C GLY A 227 0.31 -13.82 -6.97
N VAL A 228 0.66 -12.96 -7.93
CA VAL A 228 0.19 -11.59 -8.04
C VAL A 228 -0.99 -11.50 -9.01
N MET A 229 -2.08 -10.89 -8.56
CA MET A 229 -3.29 -10.64 -9.36
C MET A 229 -3.45 -9.14 -9.65
N PRO A 230 -3.21 -8.67 -10.87
CA PRO A 230 -3.50 -7.29 -11.22
C PRO A 230 -5.02 -7.08 -11.37
N VAL A 231 -5.54 -6.11 -10.64
CA VAL A 231 -6.95 -5.68 -10.73
C VAL A 231 -6.99 -4.22 -11.15
N ILE A 232 -7.86 -3.91 -12.13
CA ILE A 232 -8.10 -2.55 -12.58
C ILE A 232 -9.39 -2.05 -11.96
N TYR A 233 -9.31 -0.90 -11.31
CA TYR A 233 -10.43 -0.15 -10.76
C TYR A 233 -10.68 1.08 -11.62
N GLN A 234 -11.94 1.33 -11.95
CA GLN A 234 -12.37 2.51 -12.68
C GLN A 234 -13.44 3.24 -11.87
N TYR A 235 -13.20 4.50 -11.61
CA TYR A 235 -14.12 5.38 -10.89
C TYR A 235 -14.42 6.60 -11.74
N GLY A 236 -15.71 6.83 -12.03
CA GLY A 236 -16.17 8.08 -12.61
C GLY A 236 -16.21 9.17 -11.55
N LEU A 237 -15.52 10.28 -11.79
CA LEU A 237 -15.55 11.48 -10.96
C LEU A 237 -16.30 12.57 -11.70
N VAL A 238 -17.26 13.21 -11.07
CA VAL A 238 -17.92 14.40 -11.59
C VAL A 238 -17.31 15.60 -10.87
N LEU A 239 -16.61 16.44 -11.61
CA LEU A 239 -15.97 17.65 -11.10
C LEU A 239 -16.87 18.86 -11.40
N GLU A 240 -17.34 19.56 -10.37
CA GLU A 240 -17.95 20.85 -10.51
C GLU A 240 -16.85 21.92 -10.52
N ILE A 241 -16.60 22.52 -11.68
CA ILE A 241 -15.49 23.44 -11.91
C ILE A 241 -16.06 24.86 -11.94
N LEU A 242 -15.64 25.70 -11.00
CA LEU A 242 -16.16 27.06 -10.82
C LEU A 242 -15.30 28.16 -11.46
N GLY A 243 -14.06 27.84 -11.85
CA GLY A 243 -13.15 28.79 -12.46
C GLY A 243 -11.85 28.15 -12.93
N PRO A 244 -11.00 28.91 -13.65
CA PRO A 244 -9.69 28.42 -14.10
C PRO A 244 -8.71 28.29 -12.95
N GLY A 245 -7.72 27.37 -13.08
CA GLY A 245 -6.65 27.19 -12.09
C GLY A 245 -6.11 25.76 -12.10
N ILE A 246 -5.36 25.42 -11.05
CA ILE A 246 -4.80 24.08 -10.87
C ILE A 246 -5.45 23.45 -9.64
N ALA A 247 -5.96 22.25 -9.80
CA ALA A 247 -6.42 21.41 -8.70
C ALA A 247 -5.62 20.13 -8.64
N THR A 248 -5.60 19.47 -7.49
CA THR A 248 -4.97 18.18 -7.31
C THR A 248 -6.03 17.20 -6.81
N ILE A 249 -6.19 16.08 -7.51
CA ILE A 249 -7.00 14.95 -7.07
C ILE A 249 -6.09 14.01 -6.29
N GLU A 250 -6.31 13.91 -4.99
CA GLU A 250 -5.64 12.91 -4.15
C GLU A 250 -6.45 11.63 -4.17
N VAL A 251 -5.80 10.53 -4.51
CA VAL A 251 -6.38 9.19 -4.53
C VAL A 251 -5.80 8.38 -3.39
N SER A 252 -6.65 7.86 -2.54
CA SER A 252 -6.28 6.98 -1.43
C SER A 252 -7.05 5.66 -1.51
N CYS A 253 -6.48 4.60 -0.96
CA CYS A 253 -7.11 3.29 -0.81
C CYS A 253 -6.83 2.76 0.59
N ASP A 254 -7.88 2.35 1.30
CA ASP A 254 -7.80 1.86 2.69
C ASP A 254 -7.05 2.84 3.62
N GLY A 255 -7.28 4.14 3.43
CA GLY A 255 -6.61 5.21 4.16
C GLY A 255 -5.14 5.48 3.75
N VAL A 256 -4.59 4.71 2.82
CA VAL A 256 -3.23 4.91 2.30
C VAL A 256 -3.29 5.75 1.03
N LYS A 257 -2.55 6.87 1.01
CA LYS A 257 -2.43 7.72 -0.17
C LYS A 257 -1.69 7.00 -1.29
N LEU A 258 -2.33 6.86 -2.45
CA LEU A 258 -1.75 6.21 -3.62
C LEU A 258 -1.03 7.19 -4.53
N ARG A 259 -1.73 8.27 -4.93
CA ARG A 259 -1.21 9.27 -5.90
C ARG A 259 -1.85 10.63 -5.67
N GLU A 260 -1.16 11.64 -6.16
CA GLU A 260 -1.68 12.99 -6.41
C GLU A 260 -1.66 13.24 -7.91
N LEU A 261 -2.81 13.59 -8.45
CA LEU A 261 -3.03 13.80 -9.88
C LEU A 261 -3.38 15.27 -10.10
N PRO A 262 -2.43 16.09 -10.61
CA PRO A 262 -2.71 17.49 -10.89
C PRO A 262 -3.64 17.63 -12.09
N VAL A 263 -4.55 18.61 -12.03
CA VAL A 263 -5.49 18.96 -13.11
C VAL A 263 -5.42 20.46 -13.32
N ALA A 264 -4.99 20.88 -14.50
CA ALA A 264 -4.99 22.28 -14.91
C ALA A 264 -6.26 22.60 -15.70
N ILE A 265 -6.92 23.70 -15.35
CA ILE A 265 -8.14 24.14 -15.97
C ILE A 265 -7.90 25.54 -16.54
N HIS A 266 -8.06 25.66 -17.85
CA HIS A 266 -7.87 26.90 -18.59
C HIS A 266 -9.21 27.42 -19.10
N GLU A 267 -9.37 28.72 -19.11
CA GLU A 267 -10.45 29.36 -19.85
C GLU A 267 -10.13 29.33 -21.34
N ALA A 268 -11.06 28.84 -22.16
CA ALA A 268 -10.87 28.82 -23.61
C ALA A 268 -10.81 30.26 -24.12
N VAL A 269 -9.75 30.58 -24.85
CA VAL A 269 -9.59 31.89 -25.47
C VAL A 269 -10.55 31.99 -26.64
N ASN A 270 -11.45 32.98 -26.58
CA ASN A 270 -12.38 33.26 -27.68
C ASN A 270 -11.60 33.82 -28.88
N VAL A 271 -11.36 33.00 -29.90
CA VAL A 271 -10.56 33.38 -31.07
C VAL A 271 -11.16 34.57 -31.84
N ASP A 272 -12.47 34.80 -31.69
CA ASP A 272 -13.18 35.93 -32.28
C ASP A 272 -12.79 37.30 -31.69
N GLU A 273 -12.40 37.32 -30.41
CA GLU A 273 -11.91 38.54 -29.77
C GLU A 273 -10.47 38.92 -30.15
N LEU A 274 -9.64 37.93 -30.48
CA LEU A 274 -8.27 38.16 -30.96
C LEU A 274 -8.25 38.73 -32.39
N SER A 275 -9.25 38.38 -33.20
CA SER A 275 -9.39 38.93 -34.57
C SER A 275 -9.85 40.39 -34.59
N ALA A 276 -10.56 40.83 -33.54
CA ALA A 276 -11.06 42.22 -33.41
C ALA A 276 -9.96 43.17 -32.91
N GLN A 277 -8.93 42.72 -32.21
CA GLN A 277 -7.82 43.55 -31.70
C GLN A 277 -6.66 43.72 -32.73
N SER A 278 -6.64 43.02 -33.83
CA SER A 278 -5.58 43.09 -34.83
C SER A 278 -5.88 44.09 -35.96
N PHE A 279 -6.96 44.87 -35.86
CA PHE A 279 -7.35 45.91 -36.84
C PHE A 279 -7.56 47.30 -36.20
N VAL A 280 -6.66 47.74 -35.33
CA VAL A 280 -6.59 49.17 -34.94
C VAL A 280 -5.16 49.66 -35.07
#